data_45a4d2ce682fffeb59c86f9e8044355d
#
_entry.id   45a4d2ce682fffeb59c86f9e8044355d
#
_cell.length_a   1.000
_cell.length_b   1.000
_cell.length_c   1.000
_cell.angle_alpha   90.00
_cell.angle_beta   90.00
_cell.angle_gamma   90.00
#
_symmetry.space_group_name_H-M   'P 1'
#
loop_
_entity.id
_entity.type
_entity.pdbx_description
1 polymer ?
#
loop_
_entity_poly.entity_id
_entity_poly.type
_entity_poly.pdbx_seq_one_letter_code
_entity_poly.pdbx_strand_id
1 'polypeptide(L)'
;LNPQTKEVADLGDAYRDGVLEWQVPEGEWKVMLFTCSYSVGGVHGHLVDYMQPEAVSTLLGMTYGEYDKRYKSYFGDVIRKTFFDDVGFVHMEQTWTPAITEIFREKYGRNPALYYPAPSTTSDPKRARHASPSTTSVRS
;
A
#
# COMPACT_ATOMS: atom_id res chain seq x y z
N LEU A 1 5.56 0.91 -18.49
CA LEU A 1 4.51 0.19 -19.19
C LEU A 1 4.39 0.66 -20.62
N ASN A 2 4.44 -0.26 -21.56
CA ASN A 2 4.09 -0.01 -22.96
C ASN A 2 2.56 -0.17 -23.12
N PRO A 3 1.82 0.89 -23.51
CA PRO A 3 0.36 0.80 -23.61
C PRO A 3 -0.13 -0.13 -24.72
N GLN A 4 0.69 -0.36 -25.74
CA GLN A 4 0.34 -1.17 -26.92
C GLN A 4 0.64 -2.64 -26.66
N THR A 5 1.88 -2.96 -26.26
CA THR A 5 2.32 -4.37 -26.05
C THR A 5 1.96 -4.91 -24.67
N LYS A 6 1.61 -4.04 -23.72
CA LYS A 6 1.41 -4.35 -22.28
C LYS A 6 2.68 -4.80 -21.57
N GLU A 7 3.82 -4.59 -22.19
CA GLU A 7 5.11 -4.88 -21.58
C GLU A 7 5.37 -3.96 -20.39
N VAL A 8 5.91 -4.51 -19.31
CA VAL A 8 6.25 -3.78 -18.09
C VAL A 8 7.74 -3.94 -17.82
N ALA A 9 8.44 -2.83 -17.65
CA ALA A 9 9.83 -2.79 -17.22
C ALA A 9 9.90 -2.27 -15.79
N ASP A 10 10.65 -2.97 -14.93
CA ASP A 10 10.99 -2.50 -13.60
C ASP A 10 12.17 -1.52 -13.70
N LEU A 11 11.99 -0.31 -13.26
CA LEU A 11 12.98 0.76 -13.29
C LEU A 11 13.47 1.15 -11.89
N GLY A 12 13.22 0.31 -10.88
CA GLY A 12 13.61 0.59 -9.50
C GLY A 12 15.09 0.87 -9.35
N ASP A 13 15.95 0.08 -10.02
CA ASP A 13 17.40 0.24 -9.99
C ASP A 13 17.92 1.43 -10.82
N ALA A 14 17.11 1.90 -11.75
CA ALA A 14 17.44 3.04 -12.61
C ALA A 14 17.04 4.39 -11.99
N TYR A 15 16.31 4.38 -10.89
CA TYR A 15 15.88 5.58 -10.18
C TYR A 15 16.75 5.82 -8.95
N ARG A 16 17.54 6.90 -8.97
CA ARG A 16 18.44 7.29 -7.88
C ARG A 16 18.44 8.80 -7.69
N ASP A 17 18.45 9.23 -6.46
CA ASP A 17 18.58 10.64 -6.07
C ASP A 17 17.58 11.59 -6.79
N GLY A 18 16.37 11.11 -7.04
CA GLY A 18 15.34 11.90 -7.72
C GLY A 18 15.46 11.92 -9.25
N VAL A 19 16.42 11.19 -9.81
CA VAL A 19 16.67 11.10 -11.25
C VAL A 19 16.43 9.69 -11.75
N LEU A 20 15.71 9.57 -12.85
CA LEU A 20 15.54 8.33 -13.59
C LEU A 20 16.43 8.37 -14.85
N GLU A 21 17.39 7.47 -14.91
CA GLU A 21 18.22 7.26 -16.10
C GLU A 21 17.87 5.91 -16.74
N TRP A 22 17.25 5.96 -17.89
CA TRP A 22 16.80 4.76 -18.58
C TRP A 22 16.92 4.91 -20.09
N GLN A 23 17.52 3.91 -20.74
CA GLN A 23 17.51 3.80 -22.20
C GLN A 23 16.14 3.28 -22.64
N VAL A 24 15.32 4.18 -23.16
CA VAL A 24 13.96 3.88 -23.58
C VAL A 24 13.99 2.98 -24.81
N PRO A 25 13.41 1.75 -24.76
CA PRO A 25 13.27 0.92 -25.94
C PRO A 25 12.35 1.56 -26.99
N GLU A 26 12.43 1.06 -28.23
CA GLU A 26 11.55 1.52 -29.30
C GLU A 26 10.07 1.38 -28.92
N GLY A 27 9.26 2.36 -29.30
CA GLY A 27 7.82 2.39 -29.03
C GLY A 27 7.40 3.49 -28.08
N GLU A 28 6.14 3.45 -27.70
CA GLU A 28 5.54 4.39 -26.75
C GLU A 28 5.59 3.82 -25.33
N TRP A 29 6.16 4.58 -24.40
CA TRP A 29 6.31 4.14 -23.01
C TRP A 29 5.70 5.14 -22.03
N LYS A 30 4.94 4.63 -21.09
CA LYS A 30 4.43 5.39 -19.96
C LYS A 30 5.26 5.06 -18.72
N VAL A 31 5.97 6.07 -18.21
CA VAL A 31 6.67 5.96 -16.92
C VAL A 31 5.68 6.25 -15.79
N MET A 32 5.68 5.38 -14.78
CA MET A 32 4.84 5.55 -13.60
C MET A 32 5.71 5.47 -12.36
N LEU A 33 5.61 6.46 -11.50
CA LEU A 33 6.25 6.47 -10.19
C LEU A 33 5.18 6.20 -9.14
N PHE A 34 5.39 5.15 -8.35
CA PHE A 34 4.55 4.82 -7.21
C PHE A 34 5.25 5.22 -5.93
N THR A 35 4.60 6.01 -5.13
CA THR A 35 5.09 6.39 -3.81
C THR A 35 4.19 5.79 -2.74
N CYS A 36 4.78 5.24 -1.69
CA CYS A 36 4.04 4.87 -0.50
C CYS A 36 4.02 6.06 0.44
N SER A 37 2.84 6.47 0.84
CA SER A 37 2.66 7.48 1.86
C SER A 37 1.75 6.93 2.96
N TYR A 38 1.95 7.42 4.18
CA TYR A 38 0.99 7.13 5.24
C TYR A 38 -0.33 7.80 4.89
N SER A 39 -1.38 7.00 4.81
CA SER A 39 -2.71 7.55 4.62
C SER A 39 -3.11 8.34 5.85
N VAL A 40 -3.40 9.60 5.65
CA VAL A 40 -4.12 10.41 6.65
C VAL A 40 -5.60 10.13 6.39
N GLY A 41 -6.05 8.97 6.86
CA GLY A 41 -7.45 8.56 6.69
C GLY A 41 -8.38 9.39 7.56
N GLY A 42 -9.15 10.27 6.94
CA GLY A 42 -10.30 10.90 7.57
C GLY A 42 -10.00 11.81 8.76
N VAL A 43 -11.00 12.01 9.59
CA VAL A 43 -11.04 12.99 10.69
C VAL A 43 -10.14 12.64 11.89
N HIS A 44 -9.56 11.43 11.93
CA HIS A 44 -8.97 10.85 13.14
C HIS A 44 -7.49 10.47 13.04
N GLY A 45 -6.77 10.88 12.00
CA GLY A 45 -5.33 10.66 11.90
C GLY A 45 -4.95 9.35 11.21
N HIS A 46 -3.85 8.75 11.67
CA HIS A 46 -3.31 7.55 11.05
C HIS A 46 -4.08 6.29 11.46
N LEU A 47 -4.36 5.43 10.48
CA LEU A 47 -4.94 4.12 10.72
C LEU A 47 -3.84 3.08 10.93
N VAL A 48 -4.17 2.02 11.67
CA VAL A 48 -3.29 0.86 11.83
C VAL A 48 -3.14 0.14 10.49
N ASP A 49 -1.93 -0.23 10.14
CA ASP A 49 -1.69 -1.11 9.00
C ASP A 49 -2.08 -2.56 9.38
N TYR A 50 -3.31 -2.94 9.02
CA TYR A 50 -3.85 -4.27 9.30
C TYR A 50 -3.17 -5.40 8.50
N MET A 51 -2.32 -5.07 7.54
CA MET A 51 -1.52 -6.04 6.80
C MET A 51 -0.13 -6.29 7.43
N GLN A 52 0.23 -5.52 8.46
CA GLN A 52 1.46 -5.68 9.21
C GLN A 52 1.21 -6.44 10.51
N PRO A 53 1.72 -7.67 10.67
CA PRO A 53 1.51 -8.48 11.88
C PRO A 53 1.94 -7.77 13.16
N GLU A 54 3.04 -7.02 13.12
CA GLU A 54 3.58 -6.28 14.26
C GLU A 54 2.66 -5.14 14.68
N ALA A 55 2.10 -4.42 13.72
CA ALA A 55 1.15 -3.34 13.98
C ALA A 55 -0.14 -3.88 14.61
N VAL A 56 -0.65 -4.99 14.07
CA VAL A 56 -1.82 -5.67 14.62
C VAL A 56 -1.54 -6.21 16.02
N SER A 57 -0.40 -6.86 16.23
CA SER A 57 0.01 -7.38 17.55
C SER A 57 0.13 -6.25 18.58
N THR A 58 0.69 -5.13 18.19
CA THR A 58 0.78 -3.94 19.03
C THR A 58 -0.62 -3.41 19.40
N LEU A 59 -1.50 -3.26 18.42
CA LEU A 59 -2.88 -2.84 18.65
C LEU A 59 -3.61 -3.78 19.63
N LEU A 60 -3.50 -5.08 19.41
CA LEU A 60 -4.09 -6.10 20.29
C LEU A 60 -3.51 -6.05 21.71
N GLY A 61 -2.19 -5.85 21.83
CA GLY A 61 -1.54 -5.71 23.12
C GLY A 61 -1.99 -4.48 23.89
N MET A 62 -2.12 -3.35 23.22
CA MET A 62 -2.57 -2.09 23.82
C MET A 62 -4.06 -2.07 24.17
N THR A 63 -4.86 -2.88 23.52
CA THR A 63 -6.32 -2.96 23.72
C THR A 63 -6.70 -4.21 24.49
N TYR A 64 -6.87 -5.34 23.81
CA TYR A 64 -7.31 -6.60 24.43
C TYR A 64 -6.33 -7.10 25.49
N GLY A 65 -5.02 -6.90 25.30
CA GLY A 65 -4.02 -7.27 26.29
C GLY A 65 -4.18 -6.53 27.63
N GLU A 66 -4.56 -5.26 27.59
CA GLU A 66 -4.84 -4.49 28.81
C GLU A 66 -6.13 -4.94 29.51
N TYR A 67 -7.14 -5.32 28.74
CA TYR A 67 -8.35 -5.94 29.30
C TYR A 67 -8.06 -7.32 29.91
N ASP A 68 -7.27 -8.15 29.24
CA ASP A 68 -6.89 -9.47 29.77
C ASP A 68 -6.14 -9.33 31.09
N LYS A 69 -5.17 -8.43 31.20
CA LYS A 69 -4.42 -8.19 32.44
C LYS A 69 -5.32 -7.79 33.62
N ARG A 70 -6.35 -6.98 33.37
CA ARG A 70 -7.16 -6.37 34.41
C ARG A 70 -8.43 -7.16 34.74
N TYR A 71 -9.00 -7.81 33.74
CA TYR A 71 -10.38 -8.35 33.82
C TYR A 71 -10.49 -9.81 33.37
N LYS A 72 -9.38 -10.54 33.27
CA LYS A 72 -9.37 -11.95 32.84
C LYS A 72 -10.37 -12.83 33.58
N SER A 73 -10.48 -12.65 34.90
CA SER A 73 -11.41 -13.42 35.74
C SER A 73 -12.88 -13.18 35.42
N TYR A 74 -13.20 -12.12 34.69
CA TYR A 74 -14.59 -11.80 34.32
C TYR A 74 -14.94 -12.27 32.89
N PHE A 75 -13.95 -12.78 32.13
CA PHE A 75 -14.22 -13.29 30.80
C PHE A 75 -15.01 -14.60 30.84
N GLY A 76 -16.03 -14.66 29.98
CA GLY A 76 -16.94 -15.80 29.88
C GLY A 76 -18.12 -15.72 30.81
N ASP A 77 -18.08 -14.94 31.89
CA ASP A 77 -19.18 -14.70 32.81
C ASP A 77 -19.77 -13.28 32.63
N VAL A 78 -19.09 -12.28 33.10
CA VAL A 78 -19.55 -10.87 33.02
C VAL A 78 -19.25 -10.31 31.63
N ILE A 79 -18.03 -10.46 31.14
CA ILE A 79 -17.59 -10.03 29.82
C ILE A 79 -17.73 -11.19 28.83
N ARG A 80 -18.88 -11.25 28.15
CA ARG A 80 -19.24 -12.38 27.28
C ARG A 80 -19.07 -12.09 25.79
N LYS A 81 -18.93 -10.83 25.39
CA LYS A 81 -18.89 -10.41 23.98
C LYS A 81 -17.91 -9.27 23.80
N THR A 82 -17.31 -9.24 22.65
CA THR A 82 -16.58 -8.10 22.13
C THR A 82 -17.32 -7.53 20.93
N PHE A 83 -17.21 -6.25 20.74
CA PHE A 83 -17.76 -5.56 19.58
C PHE A 83 -16.63 -5.05 18.71
N PHE A 84 -16.76 -5.22 17.41
CA PHE A 84 -15.83 -4.75 16.40
C PHE A 84 -16.64 -4.00 15.34
N ASP A 85 -16.19 -2.79 15.00
CA ASP A 85 -16.86 -1.95 14.04
C ASP A 85 -15.84 -1.40 13.02
N ASP A 86 -16.26 -1.31 11.77
CA ASP A 86 -15.55 -0.69 10.65
C ASP A 86 -14.06 -1.09 10.53
N VAL A 87 -13.78 -2.36 10.73
CA VAL A 87 -12.44 -2.91 10.56
C VAL A 87 -12.17 -3.08 9.06
N GLY A 88 -11.26 -2.31 8.54
CA GLY A 88 -10.92 -2.47 7.13
C GLY A 88 -10.14 -1.29 6.56
N PHE A 89 -9.96 -1.36 5.26
CA PHE A 89 -9.26 -0.34 4.48
C PHE A 89 -10.23 0.73 3.98
N VAL A 90 -11.03 1.26 4.89
CA VAL A 90 -12.08 2.24 4.59
C VAL A 90 -11.45 3.50 4.00
N HIS A 91 -11.97 3.96 2.87
CA HIS A 91 -11.49 5.12 2.10
C HIS A 91 -10.11 4.99 1.46
N MET A 92 -9.52 3.80 1.42
CA MET A 92 -8.27 3.55 0.71
C MET A 92 -8.55 2.99 -0.68
N GLU A 93 -8.06 3.67 -1.71
CA GLU A 93 -8.21 3.21 -3.10
C GLU A 93 -7.23 2.10 -3.44
N GLN A 94 -6.02 2.20 -2.91
CA GLN A 94 -4.96 1.20 -3.05
C GLN A 94 -4.23 1.09 -1.73
N THR A 95 -4.25 -0.09 -1.15
CA THR A 95 -3.51 -0.41 0.06
C THR A 95 -2.22 -1.11 -0.30
N TRP A 96 -1.13 -0.71 0.35
CA TRP A 96 0.15 -1.35 0.21
C TRP A 96 0.88 -1.39 1.55
N THR A 97 1.61 -2.48 1.77
CA THR A 97 2.50 -2.63 2.90
C THR A 97 3.79 -3.33 2.46
N PRO A 98 4.96 -3.04 3.06
CA PRO A 98 6.20 -3.75 2.76
C PRO A 98 6.06 -5.27 2.85
N ALA A 99 5.33 -5.77 3.84
CA ALA A 99 5.11 -7.20 4.04
C ALA A 99 4.48 -7.91 2.82
N ILE A 100 3.59 -7.24 2.09
CA ILE A 100 3.02 -7.82 0.86
C ILE A 100 4.11 -8.13 -0.16
N THR A 101 5.10 -7.27 -0.31
CA THR A 101 6.17 -7.45 -1.29
C THR A 101 6.97 -8.71 -0.98
N GLU A 102 7.29 -8.92 0.28
CA GLU A 102 8.06 -10.09 0.73
C GLU A 102 7.24 -11.38 0.57
N ILE A 103 6.04 -11.42 1.11
CA ILE A 103 5.13 -12.58 1.04
C ILE A 103 4.81 -12.94 -0.42
N PHE A 104 4.56 -11.93 -1.26
CA PHE A 104 4.21 -12.17 -2.66
C PHE A 104 5.41 -12.69 -3.45
N ARG A 105 6.62 -12.16 -3.18
CA ARG A 105 7.85 -12.63 -3.80
C ARG A 105 8.17 -14.07 -3.37
N GLU A 106 8.04 -14.37 -2.09
CA GLU A 106 8.26 -15.71 -1.55
C GLU A 106 7.28 -16.73 -2.17
N LYS A 107 6.00 -16.38 -2.21
CA LYS A 107 4.94 -17.30 -2.67
C LYS A 107 4.88 -17.46 -4.18
N TYR A 108 5.14 -16.40 -4.95
CA TYR A 108 4.93 -16.38 -6.39
C TYR A 108 6.20 -16.11 -7.21
N GLY A 109 7.34 -15.85 -6.58
CA GLY A 109 8.61 -15.54 -7.24
C GLY A 109 8.58 -14.22 -8.03
N ARG A 110 7.66 -13.31 -7.76
CA ARG A 110 7.41 -12.09 -8.54
C ARG A 110 7.33 -10.86 -7.65
N ASN A 111 7.71 -9.71 -8.21
CA ASN A 111 7.55 -8.43 -7.54
C ASN A 111 6.11 -7.90 -7.74
N PRO A 112 5.28 -7.73 -6.69
CA PRO A 112 3.91 -7.25 -6.82
C PRO A 112 3.83 -5.81 -7.34
N ALA A 113 4.86 -5.00 -7.17
CA ALA A 113 4.89 -3.62 -7.66
C ALA A 113 4.65 -3.53 -9.17
N LEU A 114 5.06 -4.55 -9.94
CA LEU A 114 4.84 -4.60 -11.38
C LEU A 114 3.37 -4.75 -11.79
N TYR A 115 2.51 -5.15 -10.85
CA TYR A 115 1.08 -5.37 -11.10
C TYR A 115 0.20 -4.21 -10.58
N TYR A 116 0.75 -3.32 -9.76
CA TYR A 116 0.02 -2.16 -9.24
C TYR A 116 -0.52 -1.21 -10.32
N PRO A 117 0.11 -1.05 -11.49
CA PRO A 117 -0.44 -0.26 -12.58
C PRO A 117 -1.76 -0.78 -13.16
N ALA A 118 -2.04 -2.07 -13.00
CA ALA A 118 -3.19 -2.70 -13.64
C ALA A 118 -4.55 -2.10 -13.25
N PRO A 119 -4.84 -1.77 -11.98
CA PRO A 119 -6.09 -1.12 -11.59
C PRO A 119 -6.19 0.35 -12.04
N SER A 120 -5.07 1.05 -12.16
CA SER A 120 -5.04 2.48 -12.53
C SER A 120 -5.08 2.73 -14.02
N THR A 121 -4.93 1.68 -14.84
CA THR A 121 -5.03 1.79 -16.30
C THR A 121 -6.46 1.80 -16.81
N THR A 122 -7.45 1.51 -15.97
CA THR A 122 -8.86 1.78 -16.25
C THR A 122 -9.11 3.27 -16.03
N SER A 123 -8.91 4.00 -17.10
CA SER A 123 -8.98 5.43 -17.25
C SER A 123 -10.27 6.06 -16.74
N ASP A 124 -10.22 6.71 -15.59
CA ASP A 124 -11.06 7.87 -15.37
C ASP A 124 -10.19 9.14 -15.46
N PRO A 125 -10.32 9.97 -16.51
CA PRO A 125 -9.55 11.21 -16.68
C PRO A 125 -9.78 12.23 -15.54
N LYS A 126 -10.79 12.05 -14.73
CA LYS A 126 -11.11 12.95 -13.60
C LYS A 126 -10.21 12.73 -12.39
N ARG A 127 -9.64 11.53 -12.22
CA ARG A 127 -8.75 11.20 -11.09
C ARG A 127 -7.32 11.74 -11.23
N ALA A 128 -6.84 11.95 -12.44
CA ALA A 128 -5.48 12.45 -12.68
C ALA A 128 -5.23 13.90 -12.20
N ARG A 129 -6.25 14.62 -11.77
CA ARG A 129 -6.15 16.05 -11.43
C ARG A 129 -5.77 16.35 -9.97
N HIS A 130 -5.67 15.35 -9.11
CA HIS A 130 -5.32 15.53 -7.69
C HIS A 130 -3.92 15.06 -7.30
N ALA A 131 -3.15 14.51 -8.22
CA ALA A 131 -1.74 14.26 -8.00
C ALA A 131 -0.97 15.58 -8.24
N SER A 132 -0.46 16.17 -7.18
CA SER A 132 0.47 17.31 -7.28
C SER A 132 1.65 16.91 -8.16
N PRO A 133 2.06 17.72 -9.13
CA PRO A 133 3.20 17.40 -9.99
C PRO A 133 4.49 17.46 -9.17
N SER A 134 4.99 16.31 -8.76
CA SER A 134 6.39 16.21 -8.37
C SER A 134 7.23 16.31 -9.64
N THR A 135 8.05 17.34 -9.73
CA THR A 135 8.92 17.59 -10.89
C THR A 135 10.04 16.54 -10.86
N THR A 136 9.82 15.42 -11.52
CA THR A 136 10.87 14.42 -11.75
C THR A 136 11.48 14.71 -13.11
N SER A 137 12.77 15.05 -13.14
CA SER A 137 13.48 15.24 -14.42
C SER A 137 13.82 13.88 -15.02
N VAL A 138 13.39 13.66 -16.25
CA VAL A 138 13.82 12.52 -17.06
C VAL A 138 14.91 13.01 -18.00
N ARG A 139 16.10 12.40 -17.96
CA ARG A 139 17.15 12.61 -18.94
C ARG A 139 17.20 11.43 -19.90
N SER A 140 17.16 11.68 -21.15
CA SER A 140 17.35 10.73 -22.25
C SER A 140 18.82 10.60 -22.61
#